data_ac205ac3fc7c9fb85f09761b8534d9b9
#
_entry.id   ac205ac3fc7c9fb85f09761b8534d9b9
#
_cell.length_a   1.000
_cell.length_b   1.000
_cell.length_c   1.000
_cell.angle_alpha   90.00
_cell.angle_beta   90.00
_cell.angle_gamma   90.00
#
_symmetry.space_group_name_H-M   'P 1'
#
loop_
_entity.id
_entity.type
_entity.pdbx_description
1 polymer ?
#
loop_
_entity_poly.entity_id
_entity_poly.type
_entity_poly.pdbx_seq_one_letter_code
_entity_poly.pdbx_strand_id
1 'polypeptide(L)'
;MKTIRRFYFYLLSLISTQVVIWAVVSLLRTMFDQHVLASAVDWLAGGIAFVAVGLPIFWLHWTTVQRDAQKDPEEATSRIRGLFLYATPLATGIPITYALLAILNRLIVTAMGLPVTSASLGGGQTNLDNLLAIAVNLIVLVYFWRVLQQDW
;
A
#
# COMPACT_ATOMS: atom_id res chain seq x y z
N MET A 1 12.26 -24.64 14.08
CA MET A 1 11.58 -23.50 14.75
C MET A 1 11.95 -22.12 14.16
N LYS A 2 13.18 -21.90 13.67
CA LYS A 2 13.58 -20.61 13.04
C LYS A 2 12.70 -20.22 11.83
N THR A 3 12.39 -21.17 10.94
CA THR A 3 11.61 -20.92 9.69
C THR A 3 10.18 -20.43 9.94
N ILE A 4 9.46 -21.03 10.91
CA ILE A 4 8.08 -20.63 11.24
C ILE A 4 8.06 -19.21 11.83
N ARG A 5 9.03 -18.91 12.72
CA ARG A 5 9.17 -17.58 13.29
C ARG A 5 9.46 -16.54 12.20
N ARG A 6 10.38 -16.82 11.27
CA ARG A 6 10.69 -15.97 10.11
C ARG A 6 9.44 -15.68 9.30
N PHE A 7 8.73 -16.73 8.89
CA PHE A 7 7.50 -16.60 8.10
C PHE A 7 6.45 -15.72 8.81
N TYR A 8 6.24 -15.91 10.11
CA TYR A 8 5.32 -15.10 10.91
C TYR A 8 5.67 -13.61 10.87
N PHE A 9 6.93 -13.23 11.15
CA PHE A 9 7.34 -11.84 11.18
C PHE A 9 7.24 -11.16 9.80
N TYR A 10 7.65 -11.85 8.74
CA TYR A 10 7.54 -11.31 7.37
C TYR A 10 6.08 -11.20 6.92
N LEU A 11 5.24 -12.20 7.23
CA LEU A 11 3.82 -12.17 6.89
C LEU A 11 3.10 -11.01 7.59
N LEU A 12 3.34 -10.83 8.89
CA LEU A 12 2.76 -9.70 9.63
C LEU A 12 3.27 -8.35 9.13
N SER A 13 4.54 -8.25 8.76
CA SER A 13 5.07 -7.04 8.12
C SER A 13 4.37 -6.74 6.79
N LEU A 14 4.12 -7.74 5.95
CA LEU A 14 3.41 -7.57 4.69
C LEU A 14 1.95 -7.13 4.91
N ILE A 15 1.22 -7.83 5.79
CA ILE A 15 -0.18 -7.53 6.07
C ILE A 15 -0.31 -6.12 6.66
N SER A 16 0.49 -5.79 7.67
CA SER A 16 0.43 -4.47 8.30
C SER A 16 0.84 -3.34 7.35
N THR A 17 1.80 -3.56 6.45
CA THR A 17 2.14 -2.61 5.39
C THR A 17 0.92 -2.32 4.50
N GLN A 18 0.22 -3.36 4.03
CA GLN A 18 -0.96 -3.20 3.19
C GLN A 18 -2.09 -2.48 3.94
N VAL A 19 -2.35 -2.84 5.19
CA VAL A 19 -3.36 -2.18 6.04
C VAL A 19 -3.04 -0.69 6.19
N VAL A 20 -1.79 -0.33 6.48
CA VAL A 20 -1.37 1.07 6.62
C VAL A 20 -1.52 1.83 5.30
N ILE A 21 -1.10 1.26 4.17
CA ILE A 21 -1.26 1.88 2.85
C ILE A 21 -2.74 2.19 2.58
N TRP A 22 -3.61 1.20 2.76
CA TRP A 22 -5.05 1.35 2.51
C TRP A 22 -5.67 2.40 3.44
N ALA A 23 -5.30 2.39 4.71
CA ALA A 23 -5.77 3.37 5.68
C ALA A 23 -5.33 4.79 5.32
N VAL A 24 -4.06 4.99 4.96
CA VAL A 24 -3.53 6.30 4.56
C VAL A 24 -4.20 6.80 3.28
N VAL A 25 -4.34 5.94 2.26
CA VAL A 25 -5.05 6.31 1.01
C VAL A 25 -6.51 6.68 1.31
N SER A 26 -7.20 5.91 2.15
CA SER A 26 -8.59 6.18 2.54
C SER A 26 -8.71 7.51 3.28
N LEU A 27 -7.82 7.77 4.25
CA LEU A 27 -7.79 9.04 4.98
C LEU A 27 -7.59 10.24 4.05
N LEU A 28 -6.59 10.15 3.16
CA LEU A 28 -6.32 11.23 2.20
C LEU A 28 -7.52 11.48 1.29
N ARG A 29 -8.15 10.43 0.76
CA ARG A 29 -9.36 10.56 -0.07
C ARG A 29 -10.49 11.26 0.70
N THR A 30 -10.77 10.83 1.93
CA THR A 30 -11.81 11.44 2.77
C THR A 30 -11.51 12.90 3.10
N MET A 31 -10.24 13.27 3.30
CA MET A 31 -9.85 14.66 3.57
C MET A 31 -10.05 15.60 2.37
N PHE A 32 -9.91 15.06 1.15
CA PHE A 32 -10.06 15.84 -0.08
C PHE A 32 -11.43 15.69 -0.74
N ASP A 33 -12.30 14.80 -0.25
CA ASP A 33 -13.66 14.65 -0.74
C ASP A 33 -14.58 15.72 -0.12
N GLN A 34 -15.05 16.63 -0.99
CA GLN A 34 -15.91 17.74 -0.60
C GLN A 34 -17.39 17.36 -0.40
N HIS A 35 -17.78 16.11 -0.72
CA HIS A 35 -19.19 15.72 -0.81
C HIS A 35 -19.71 14.89 0.38
N VAL A 36 -18.87 14.52 1.36
CA VAL A 36 -19.24 13.54 2.40
C VAL A 36 -19.18 14.15 3.79
N LEU A 37 -20.25 14.84 4.23
CA LEU A 37 -20.26 15.46 5.56
C LEU A 37 -20.73 14.53 6.70
N ALA A 38 -21.66 13.61 6.46
CA ALA A 38 -22.25 12.79 7.54
C ALA A 38 -21.51 11.48 7.83
N SER A 39 -20.97 10.81 6.80
CA SER A 39 -20.23 9.55 6.95
C SER A 39 -18.71 9.76 7.04
N ALA A 40 -18.19 10.95 6.79
CA ALA A 40 -16.76 11.26 6.82
C ALA A 40 -16.13 10.99 8.21
N VAL A 41 -16.86 11.26 9.28
CA VAL A 41 -16.35 11.08 10.66
C VAL A 41 -16.07 9.60 10.94
N ASP A 42 -16.94 8.69 10.52
CA ASP A 42 -16.76 7.25 10.73
C ASP A 42 -15.60 6.70 9.91
N TRP A 43 -15.47 7.14 8.65
CA TRP A 43 -14.34 6.76 7.78
C TRP A 43 -13.01 7.32 8.26
N LEU A 44 -13.00 8.57 8.76
CA LEU A 44 -11.80 9.17 9.35
C LEU A 44 -11.40 8.45 10.65
N ALA A 45 -12.35 8.20 11.52
CA ALA A 45 -12.10 7.48 12.77
C ALA A 45 -11.55 6.07 12.52
N GLY A 46 -12.16 5.33 11.57
CA GLY A 46 -11.71 4.02 11.16
C GLY A 46 -10.30 4.06 10.56
N GLY A 47 -10.04 4.99 9.64
CA GLY A 47 -8.73 5.16 9.01
C GLY A 47 -7.64 5.51 10.04
N ILE A 48 -7.91 6.42 10.97
CA ILE A 48 -6.99 6.77 12.07
C ILE A 48 -6.71 5.54 12.95
N ALA A 49 -7.75 4.78 13.31
CA ALA A 49 -7.60 3.57 14.11
C ALA A 49 -6.70 2.52 13.39
N PHE A 50 -6.90 2.30 12.09
CA PHE A 50 -6.06 1.39 11.32
C PHE A 50 -4.60 1.84 11.21
N VAL A 51 -4.35 3.14 11.06
CA VAL A 51 -2.98 3.68 11.09
C VAL A 51 -2.39 3.56 12.50
N ALA A 52 -3.14 3.93 13.54
CA ALA A 52 -2.67 3.89 14.92
C ALA A 52 -2.30 2.48 15.41
N VAL A 53 -2.99 1.44 14.89
CA VAL A 53 -2.69 0.04 15.21
C VAL A 53 -1.70 -0.57 14.21
N GLY A 54 -1.93 -0.36 12.91
CA GLY A 54 -1.14 -0.98 11.85
C GLY A 54 0.30 -0.49 11.79
N LEU A 55 0.53 0.81 12.02
CA LEU A 55 1.88 1.39 11.95
C LEU A 55 2.81 0.87 13.06
N PRO A 56 2.42 0.81 14.35
CA PRO A 56 3.25 0.18 15.37
C PRO A 56 3.50 -1.30 15.12
N ILE A 57 2.50 -2.07 14.65
CA ILE A 57 2.66 -3.48 14.30
C ILE A 57 3.69 -3.62 13.18
N PHE A 58 3.54 -2.87 12.11
CA PHE A 58 4.52 -2.84 11.02
C PHE A 58 5.92 -2.49 11.54
N TRP A 59 6.04 -1.40 12.28
CA TRP A 59 7.33 -0.92 12.80
C TRP A 59 8.05 -1.96 13.65
N LEU A 60 7.35 -2.57 14.61
CA LEU A 60 7.92 -3.59 15.49
C LEU A 60 8.39 -4.82 14.70
N HIS A 61 7.57 -5.35 13.80
CA HIS A 61 7.90 -6.54 13.02
C HIS A 61 9.02 -6.26 12.02
N TRP A 62 8.91 -5.15 11.30
CA TRP A 62 9.89 -4.77 10.29
C TRP A 62 11.27 -4.46 10.89
N THR A 63 11.34 -3.70 11.97
CA THR A 63 12.61 -3.41 12.64
C THR A 63 13.25 -4.68 13.23
N THR A 64 12.46 -5.61 13.74
CA THR A 64 12.95 -6.91 14.24
C THR A 64 13.58 -7.69 13.10
N VAL A 65 12.88 -7.84 11.99
CA VAL A 65 13.35 -8.55 10.80
C VAL A 65 14.64 -7.93 10.23
N GLN A 66 14.70 -6.59 10.16
CA GLN A 66 15.89 -5.91 9.67
C GLN A 66 17.10 -6.10 10.60
N ARG A 67 16.88 -6.04 11.91
CA ARG A 67 17.95 -6.32 12.91
C ARG A 67 18.42 -7.77 12.84
N ASP A 68 17.52 -8.72 12.69
CA ASP A 68 17.87 -10.14 12.58
C ASP A 68 18.67 -10.38 11.29
N ALA A 69 18.30 -9.78 10.17
CA ALA A 69 19.03 -9.88 8.90
C ALA A 69 20.44 -9.26 8.95
N GLN A 70 20.63 -8.20 9.74
CA GLN A 70 21.95 -7.59 9.93
C GLN A 70 22.89 -8.44 10.80
N LYS A 71 22.35 -9.28 11.69
CA LYS A 71 23.12 -10.08 12.64
C LYS A 71 23.39 -11.50 12.16
N ASP A 72 22.52 -12.05 11.33
CA ASP A 72 22.57 -13.45 10.88
C ASP A 72 22.57 -13.51 9.35
N PRO A 73 23.70 -13.89 8.70
CA PRO A 73 23.77 -14.04 7.26
C PRO A 73 22.74 -15.06 6.69
N GLU A 74 22.37 -16.09 7.47
CA GLU A 74 21.33 -17.04 7.07
C GLU A 74 19.95 -16.38 7.00
N GLU A 75 19.72 -15.33 7.79
CA GLU A 75 18.51 -14.54 7.78
C GLU A 75 18.48 -13.64 6.53
N ALA A 76 19.59 -12.96 6.27
CA ALA A 76 19.73 -12.05 5.12
C ALA A 76 19.51 -12.77 3.79
N THR A 77 20.00 -14.01 3.64
CA THR A 77 19.88 -14.83 2.41
C THR A 77 18.66 -15.76 2.40
N SER A 78 17.74 -15.63 3.36
CA SER A 78 16.61 -16.54 3.47
C SER A 78 15.62 -16.35 2.31
N ARG A 79 15.10 -17.48 1.77
CA ARG A 79 14.07 -17.47 0.72
C ARG A 79 12.79 -16.74 1.14
N ILE A 80 12.47 -16.75 2.44
CA ILE A 80 11.30 -16.09 3.00
C ILE A 80 11.47 -14.58 2.92
N ARG A 81 12.67 -14.05 3.23
CA ARG A 81 13.01 -12.64 3.07
C ARG A 81 12.91 -12.22 1.60
N GLY A 82 13.49 -12.99 0.69
CA GLY A 82 13.38 -12.74 -0.74
C GLY A 82 11.93 -12.69 -1.20
N LEU A 83 11.11 -13.70 -0.83
CA LEU A 83 9.68 -13.71 -1.17
C LEU A 83 8.96 -12.45 -0.69
N PHE A 84 9.19 -12.03 0.56
CA PHE A 84 8.59 -10.83 1.11
C PHE A 84 9.03 -9.55 0.37
N LEU A 85 10.33 -9.40 0.10
CA LEU A 85 10.89 -8.23 -0.57
C LEU A 85 10.41 -8.11 -2.03
N TYR A 86 10.07 -9.21 -2.71
CA TYR A 86 9.44 -9.18 -4.03
C TYR A 86 7.92 -9.03 -3.96
N ALA A 87 7.27 -9.66 -2.97
CA ALA A 87 5.82 -9.59 -2.80
C ALA A 87 5.34 -8.17 -2.48
N THR A 88 6.10 -7.41 -1.69
CA THR A 88 5.70 -6.04 -1.30
C THR A 88 5.67 -5.07 -2.49
N PRO A 89 6.72 -4.95 -3.34
CA PRO A 89 6.65 -4.17 -4.57
C PRO A 89 5.55 -4.61 -5.52
N LEU A 90 5.30 -5.91 -5.64
CA LEU A 90 4.20 -6.43 -6.46
C LEU A 90 2.84 -5.98 -5.91
N ALA A 91 2.63 -6.11 -4.60
CA ALA A 91 1.39 -5.71 -3.95
C ALA A 91 1.10 -4.20 -4.04
N THR A 92 2.15 -3.36 -4.05
CA THR A 92 2.01 -1.90 -4.27
C THR A 92 1.90 -1.54 -5.75
N GLY A 93 2.49 -2.32 -6.64
CA GLY A 93 2.43 -2.12 -8.09
C GLY A 93 1.02 -2.33 -8.67
N ILE A 94 0.25 -3.27 -8.12
CA ILE A 94 -1.14 -3.54 -8.56
C ILE A 94 -2.04 -2.29 -8.41
N PRO A 95 -2.15 -1.65 -7.23
CA PRO A 95 -2.96 -0.42 -7.09
C PRO A 95 -2.46 0.73 -7.97
N ILE A 96 -1.15 0.88 -8.16
CA ILE A 96 -0.58 1.90 -9.06
C ILE A 96 -1.06 1.65 -10.49
N THR A 97 -0.93 0.43 -10.98
CA THR A 97 -1.37 0.05 -12.33
C THR A 97 -2.86 0.28 -12.50
N TYR A 98 -3.68 -0.14 -11.53
CA TYR A 98 -5.12 0.09 -11.56
C TYR A 98 -5.46 1.59 -11.63
N ALA A 99 -4.84 2.42 -10.80
CA ALA A 99 -5.09 3.85 -10.77
C ALA A 99 -4.66 4.56 -12.07
N LEU A 100 -3.54 4.16 -12.67
CA LEU A 100 -3.10 4.65 -13.98
C LEU A 100 -4.10 4.29 -15.08
N LEU A 101 -4.57 3.04 -15.11
CA LEU A 101 -5.59 2.60 -16.06
C LEU A 101 -6.92 3.34 -15.88
N ALA A 102 -7.32 3.63 -14.64
CA ALA A 102 -8.53 4.39 -14.34
C ALA A 102 -8.44 5.84 -14.86
N ILE A 103 -7.28 6.50 -14.66
CA ILE A 103 -7.03 7.84 -15.20
C ILE A 103 -7.07 7.80 -16.72
N LEU A 104 -6.37 6.86 -17.35
CA LEU A 104 -6.35 6.72 -18.82
C LEU A 104 -7.74 6.46 -19.38
N ASN A 105 -8.48 5.54 -18.77
CA ASN A 105 -9.87 5.26 -19.17
C ASN A 105 -10.74 6.51 -19.10
N ARG A 106 -10.64 7.29 -18.02
CA ARG A 106 -11.39 8.53 -17.86
C ARG A 106 -11.04 9.57 -18.93
N LEU A 107 -9.74 9.71 -19.25
CA LEU A 107 -9.28 10.62 -20.31
C LEU A 107 -9.86 10.22 -21.68
N ILE A 108 -9.84 8.93 -22.02
CA ILE A 108 -10.38 8.41 -23.28
C ILE A 108 -11.89 8.66 -23.36
N VAL A 109 -12.64 8.28 -22.32
CA VAL A 109 -14.11 8.45 -22.27
C VAL A 109 -14.49 9.92 -22.42
N THR A 110 -13.78 10.81 -21.72
CA THR A 110 -14.01 12.26 -21.83
C THR A 110 -13.67 12.79 -23.21
N ALA A 111 -12.56 12.36 -23.82
CA ALA A 111 -12.15 12.76 -25.16
C ALA A 111 -13.17 12.31 -26.24
N MET A 112 -13.87 11.20 -26.01
CA MET A 112 -14.96 10.71 -26.89
C MET A 112 -16.29 11.44 -26.64
N GLY A 113 -16.35 12.38 -25.72
CA GLY A 113 -17.59 13.09 -25.36
C GLY A 113 -18.62 12.24 -24.62
N LEU A 114 -18.18 11.08 -24.05
CA LEU A 114 -19.05 10.18 -23.32
C LEU A 114 -19.06 10.51 -21.81
N PRO A 115 -20.20 10.30 -21.11
CA PRO A 115 -20.24 10.50 -19.66
C PRO A 115 -19.44 9.39 -18.95
N VAL A 116 -18.67 9.78 -17.94
CA VAL A 116 -18.01 8.83 -17.03
C VAL A 116 -19.09 8.23 -16.12
N THR A 117 -19.34 6.95 -16.25
CA THR A 117 -20.32 6.23 -15.44
C THR A 117 -19.65 5.40 -14.36
N SER A 118 -20.41 4.94 -13.36
CA SER A 118 -19.91 4.02 -12.33
C SER A 118 -19.46 2.67 -12.92
N ALA A 119 -19.93 2.29 -14.10
CA ALA A 119 -19.49 1.09 -14.81
C ALA A 119 -18.13 1.26 -15.51
N SER A 120 -17.64 2.49 -15.69
CA SER A 120 -16.30 2.74 -16.24
C SER A 120 -15.22 2.34 -15.24
N LEU A 121 -14.06 1.90 -15.72
CA LEU A 121 -12.93 1.56 -14.86
C LEU A 121 -12.57 2.78 -13.96
N GLY A 122 -12.63 2.61 -12.65
CA GLY A 122 -12.43 3.70 -11.71
C GLY A 122 -13.52 4.77 -11.71
N GLY A 123 -14.71 4.48 -12.24
CA GLY A 123 -15.81 5.43 -12.41
C GLY A 123 -16.31 6.06 -11.09
N GLY A 124 -16.19 5.34 -9.97
CA GLY A 124 -16.51 5.83 -8.63
C GLY A 124 -15.39 6.64 -7.95
N GLN A 125 -14.25 6.85 -8.62
CA GLN A 125 -13.08 7.54 -8.08
C GLN A 125 -12.77 8.77 -8.93
N THR A 126 -12.31 9.84 -8.27
CA THR A 126 -11.83 11.03 -8.98
C THR A 126 -10.40 10.83 -9.49
N ASN A 127 -9.93 11.71 -10.39
CA ASN A 127 -8.51 11.69 -10.77
C ASN A 127 -7.60 11.97 -9.58
N LEU A 128 -8.03 12.82 -8.64
CA LEU A 128 -7.30 13.10 -7.41
C LEU A 128 -7.18 11.84 -6.54
N ASP A 129 -8.26 11.06 -6.38
CA ASP A 129 -8.23 9.80 -5.63
C ASP A 129 -7.22 8.81 -6.20
N ASN A 130 -7.14 8.73 -7.52
CA ASN A 130 -6.17 7.86 -8.19
C ASN A 130 -4.74 8.38 -8.05
N LEU A 131 -4.52 9.71 -8.13
CA LEU A 131 -3.20 10.31 -7.91
C LEU A 131 -2.71 10.12 -6.47
N LEU A 132 -3.59 10.26 -5.47
CA LEU A 132 -3.28 9.99 -4.06
C LEU A 132 -2.88 8.52 -3.86
N ALA A 133 -3.63 7.59 -4.45
CA ALA A 133 -3.31 6.17 -4.40
C ALA A 133 -1.94 5.87 -5.04
N ILE A 134 -1.65 6.45 -6.21
CA ILE A 134 -0.34 6.32 -6.86
C ILE A 134 0.76 6.86 -5.96
N ALA A 135 0.61 8.08 -5.42
CA ALA A 135 1.64 8.72 -4.62
C ALA A 135 2.01 7.89 -3.38
N VAL A 136 1.02 7.45 -2.61
CA VAL A 136 1.26 6.63 -1.39
C VAL A 136 1.92 5.30 -1.73
N ASN A 137 1.37 4.57 -2.72
CA ASN A 137 1.94 3.28 -3.11
C ASN A 137 3.34 3.42 -3.72
N LEU A 138 3.61 4.50 -4.47
CA LEU A 138 4.92 4.76 -5.05
C LEU A 138 5.99 5.04 -3.98
N ILE A 139 5.66 5.78 -2.92
CA ILE A 139 6.57 6.00 -1.79
C ILE A 139 6.99 4.66 -1.16
N VAL A 140 6.03 3.78 -0.90
CA VAL A 140 6.30 2.47 -0.32
C VAL A 140 7.07 1.59 -1.30
N LEU A 141 6.70 1.59 -2.58
CA LEU A 141 7.40 0.87 -3.64
C LEU A 141 8.88 1.27 -3.69
N VAL A 142 9.17 2.57 -3.73
CA VAL A 142 10.55 3.10 -3.78
C VAL A 142 11.33 2.72 -2.53
N TYR A 143 10.71 2.77 -1.36
CA TYR A 143 11.34 2.36 -0.11
C TYR A 143 11.77 0.88 -0.16
N PHE A 144 10.83 -0.03 -0.46
CA PHE A 144 11.14 -1.47 -0.52
C PHE A 144 12.05 -1.84 -1.69
N TRP A 145 11.98 -1.10 -2.79
CA TRP A 145 12.92 -1.25 -3.90
C TRP A 145 14.36 -0.92 -3.48
N ARG A 146 14.56 0.15 -2.71
CA ARG A 146 15.88 0.49 -2.17
C ARG A 146 16.39 -0.57 -1.19
N VAL A 147 15.53 -1.09 -0.33
CA VAL A 147 15.89 -2.21 0.57
C VAL A 147 16.31 -3.43 -0.24
N LEU A 148 15.55 -3.78 -1.28
CA LEU A 148 15.88 -4.90 -2.18
C LEU A 148 17.26 -4.71 -2.84
N GLN A 149 17.58 -3.49 -3.30
CA GLN A 149 18.88 -3.20 -3.91
C GLN A 149 20.05 -3.27 -2.92
N GLN A 150 19.82 -3.05 -1.63
CA GLN A 150 20.85 -3.15 -0.60
C GLN A 150 21.13 -4.60 -0.19
N ASP A 151 20.20 -5.50 -0.41
CA ASP A 151 20.33 -6.92 -0.08
C ASP A 151 21.01 -7.74 -1.19
N TRP A 152 21.21 -7.16 -2.38
CA TRP A 152 21.88 -7.76 -3.56
C TRP A 152 23.19 -7.05 -3.91
#